data_c0d3cae26e621d5a571bec6ad4b6f069
#
_entry.id   c0d3cae26e621d5a571bec6ad4b6f069
#
_cell.length_a   1.000
_cell.length_b   1.000
_cell.length_c   1.000
_cell.angle_alpha   90.00
_cell.angle_beta   90.00
_cell.angle_gamma   90.00
#
_symmetry.space_group_name_H-M   'P 1'
#
loop_
_entity.id
_entity.type
_entity.pdbx_description
1 polymer ?
#
loop_
_entity_poly.entity_id
_entity_poly.type
_entity_poly.pdbx_seq_one_letter_code
_entity_poly.pdbx_strand_id
1 'polypeptide(L)'
;MPRIFRITALFLILCTLLSACGGSPSESTAPAETPAAASSEAETHLQTEEGWSVVTVHGVEMLWDGSRVKDQYADLDIDAMHFSDFGEDLFTETYPVETERYVLCPGEITEAEVLHIRGAEEGPVIYIVAGVHGDEIAAWYAGRLLRGATLKKGELYVIAPANTNGAKNVTRYVKDRQDLNRSFPGSETGNEAERMANAIFRDIERVKPYLVFDLHEAIVYTSGRDFLGSSLIFTELGDAKDMFFDLLFATQDGELCANEYVSYGPGPQGSINNTVSNELGIPAITVETFRGFEIGRRVSDQLQIVQYVLRYLDMR
;
A
#
# COMPACT_ATOMS: atom_id res chain seq x y z
N MET A 1 -18.94 0.51 26.92
CA MET A 1 -20.04 1.51 26.82
C MET A 1 -20.32 1.72 25.35
N PRO A 2 -21.52 1.54 24.83
CA PRO A 2 -21.79 1.60 23.40
C PRO A 2 -21.75 3.05 22.89
N ARG A 3 -21.02 3.29 21.82
CA ARG A 3 -21.03 4.58 21.09
C ARG A 3 -22.30 4.70 20.28
N ILE A 4 -23.00 5.79 20.50
CA ILE A 4 -24.28 6.16 19.92
C ILE A 4 -24.07 6.63 18.48
N PHE A 5 -24.82 6.02 17.55
CA PHE A 5 -24.96 6.40 16.16
C PHE A 5 -25.36 7.87 16.01
N ARG A 6 -24.63 8.62 15.21
CA ARG A 6 -25.12 9.88 14.62
C ARG A 6 -25.44 9.63 13.14
N ILE A 7 -26.71 9.47 12.87
CA ILE A 7 -27.27 9.52 11.50
C ILE A 7 -27.45 11.02 11.19
N THR A 8 -26.68 11.53 10.24
CA THR A 8 -26.93 12.85 9.67
C THR A 8 -27.56 12.67 8.29
N ALA A 9 -28.77 13.19 8.15
CA ALA A 9 -29.61 13.08 6.97
C ALA A 9 -29.03 13.86 5.77
N LEU A 10 -28.98 13.21 4.65
CA LEU A 10 -28.63 13.76 3.33
C LEU A 10 -29.84 14.55 2.80
N PHE A 11 -29.73 15.87 2.67
CA PHE A 11 -30.75 16.71 2.01
C PHE A 11 -30.44 16.80 0.50
N LEU A 12 -31.36 16.28 -0.30
CA LEU A 12 -31.43 16.49 -1.74
C LEU A 12 -31.84 17.97 -2.00
N ILE A 13 -31.01 18.72 -2.72
CA ILE A 13 -31.43 20.03 -3.29
C ILE A 13 -31.60 19.88 -4.78
N LEU A 14 -32.83 20.05 -5.21
CA LEU A 14 -33.31 20.03 -6.59
C LEU A 14 -33.01 21.39 -7.24
N CYS A 15 -32.26 21.39 -8.35
CA CYS A 15 -32.06 22.59 -9.18
C CYS A 15 -33.32 22.96 -9.96
N THR A 16 -33.78 24.19 -9.82
CA THR A 16 -34.65 24.82 -10.81
C THR A 16 -33.92 25.99 -11.47
N LEU A 17 -33.84 25.89 -12.79
CA LEU A 17 -33.39 26.95 -13.72
C LEU A 17 -34.43 28.08 -13.79
N LEU A 18 -33.97 29.33 -13.79
CA LEU A 18 -34.67 30.42 -14.43
C LEU A 18 -33.68 31.51 -14.92
N SER A 19 -33.73 31.74 -16.23
CA SER A 19 -33.07 32.84 -16.94
C SER A 19 -33.68 34.18 -16.67
N ALA A 20 -32.93 35.27 -16.66
CA ALA A 20 -33.21 36.52 -17.42
C ALA A 20 -32.15 37.60 -17.21
N CYS A 21 -31.62 38.04 -18.31
CA CYS A 21 -31.22 39.35 -18.83
C CYS A 21 -30.81 40.52 -17.91
N GLY A 22 -29.61 41.07 -18.19
CA GLY A 22 -29.46 42.49 -18.63
C GLY A 22 -28.91 43.47 -17.60
N GLY A 23 -27.75 44.10 -17.91
CA GLY A 23 -27.37 45.39 -17.36
C GLY A 23 -25.90 45.56 -16.96
N SER A 24 -25.08 46.17 -17.82
CA SER A 24 -23.77 46.74 -17.49
C SER A 24 -23.88 48.25 -17.28
N PRO A 25 -22.77 48.97 -16.95
CA PRO A 25 -21.81 48.81 -15.83
C PRO A 25 -21.73 50.12 -14.97
N SER A 26 -21.13 50.07 -13.82
CA SER A 26 -20.58 51.26 -13.18
C SER A 26 -19.25 50.95 -12.48
N GLU A 27 -18.22 51.66 -12.85
CA GLU A 27 -16.91 51.69 -12.22
C GLU A 27 -17.00 52.08 -10.76
N SER A 28 -16.27 51.30 -9.93
CA SER A 28 -15.91 51.73 -8.58
C SER A 28 -14.45 51.31 -8.32
N THR A 29 -13.62 52.31 -8.16
CA THR A 29 -12.22 52.26 -7.78
C THR A 29 -12.06 51.65 -6.38
N ALA A 30 -11.37 50.49 -6.27
CA ALA A 30 -10.87 49.94 -5.03
C ALA A 30 -9.43 50.35 -4.76
N PRO A 31 -8.98 50.51 -3.52
CA PRO A 31 -7.62 50.90 -3.20
C PRO A 31 -6.64 49.75 -3.37
N ALA A 32 -5.42 50.09 -3.79
CA ALA A 32 -4.32 49.18 -4.04
C ALA A 32 -3.91 48.44 -2.76
N GLU A 33 -4.08 47.12 -2.77
CA GLU A 33 -3.45 46.25 -1.80
C GLU A 33 -1.99 46.04 -2.16
N THR A 34 -1.13 46.25 -1.17
CA THR A 34 0.30 45.96 -1.23
C THR A 34 0.50 44.44 -1.39
N PRO A 35 1.28 43.96 -2.34
CA PRO A 35 1.51 42.54 -2.46
C PRO A 35 2.31 42.03 -1.26
N ALA A 36 1.72 41.11 -0.51
CA ALA A 36 2.46 40.29 0.45
C ALA A 36 3.59 39.57 -0.26
N ALA A 37 4.81 39.66 0.26
CA ALA A 37 5.96 38.95 -0.23
C ALA A 37 5.69 37.44 -0.18
N ALA A 38 5.46 36.84 -1.34
CA ALA A 38 5.48 35.40 -1.50
C ALA A 38 6.92 34.95 -1.27
N SER A 39 7.14 34.19 -0.21
CA SER A 39 8.37 33.41 -0.04
C SER A 39 8.43 32.43 -1.21
N SER A 40 9.31 32.65 -2.16
CA SER A 40 9.64 31.69 -3.20
C SER A 40 10.41 30.54 -2.51
N GLU A 41 9.71 29.47 -2.14
CA GLU A 41 10.35 28.18 -2.04
C GLU A 41 10.88 27.88 -3.42
N ALA A 42 12.19 27.78 -3.56
CA ALA A 42 12.83 27.37 -4.79
C ALA A 42 12.39 25.93 -5.06
N GLU A 43 11.52 25.74 -6.05
CA GLU A 43 11.21 24.41 -6.56
C GLU A 43 12.51 23.77 -7.04
N THR A 44 13.01 22.82 -6.28
CA THR A 44 14.17 22.01 -6.66
C THR A 44 13.71 21.00 -7.72
N HIS A 45 13.93 21.34 -8.99
CA HIS A 45 13.69 20.41 -10.10
C HIS A 45 14.74 19.29 -10.10
N LEU A 46 14.30 18.07 -10.37
CA LEU A 46 15.18 16.92 -10.54
C LEU A 46 16.14 17.17 -11.72
N GLN A 47 17.41 16.76 -11.54
CA GLN A 47 18.41 16.79 -12.58
C GLN A 47 18.40 15.48 -13.37
N THR A 48 18.55 15.57 -14.70
CA THR A 48 18.77 14.38 -15.54
C THR A 48 20.09 13.71 -15.20
N GLU A 49 20.08 12.38 -15.10
CA GLU A 49 21.26 11.56 -14.88
C GLU A 49 21.51 10.66 -16.09
N GLU A 50 22.74 10.15 -16.25
CA GLU A 50 23.08 9.25 -17.36
C GLU A 50 22.17 7.99 -17.31
N GLY A 51 21.47 7.74 -18.41
CA GLY A 51 20.50 6.64 -18.51
C GLY A 51 19.12 6.90 -17.91
N TRP A 52 18.89 8.09 -17.33
CA TRP A 52 17.62 8.48 -16.72
C TRP A 52 17.09 9.78 -17.33
N SER A 53 15.79 9.83 -17.52
CA SER A 53 15.09 11.03 -17.98
C SER A 53 14.16 11.53 -16.88
N VAL A 54 14.07 12.84 -16.70
CA VAL A 54 13.05 13.44 -15.84
C VAL A 54 11.71 13.36 -16.57
N VAL A 55 10.73 12.73 -15.94
CA VAL A 55 9.34 12.71 -16.40
C VAL A 55 8.46 13.32 -15.33
N THR A 56 7.43 14.04 -15.75
CA THR A 56 6.46 14.63 -14.81
C THR A 56 5.14 13.88 -14.95
N VAL A 57 4.65 13.34 -13.85
CA VAL A 57 3.36 12.66 -13.79
C VAL A 57 2.50 13.35 -12.74
N HIS A 58 1.40 13.96 -13.16
CA HIS A 58 0.50 14.72 -12.28
C HIS A 58 1.22 15.76 -11.39
N GLY A 59 2.21 16.46 -11.98
CA GLY A 59 2.97 17.50 -11.29
C GLY A 59 4.12 17.01 -10.41
N VAL A 60 4.34 15.69 -10.32
CA VAL A 60 5.48 15.10 -9.60
C VAL A 60 6.56 14.72 -10.60
N GLU A 61 7.77 15.25 -10.41
CA GLU A 61 8.95 14.89 -11.20
C GLU A 61 9.58 13.59 -10.66
N MET A 62 9.97 12.72 -11.59
CA MET A 62 10.65 11.47 -11.26
C MET A 62 11.68 11.12 -12.32
N LEU A 63 12.71 10.37 -11.95
CA LEU A 63 13.67 9.82 -12.90
C LEU A 63 13.15 8.50 -13.47
N TRP A 64 13.21 8.36 -14.79
CA TRP A 64 12.68 7.26 -15.56
C TRP A 64 13.72 6.76 -16.58
N ASP A 65 13.98 5.44 -16.64
CA ASP A 65 14.95 4.84 -17.57
C ASP A 65 14.31 4.22 -18.82
N GLY A 66 13.00 4.45 -19.02
CA GLY A 66 12.21 3.82 -20.08
C GLY A 66 11.45 2.57 -19.65
N SER A 67 11.73 2.03 -18.46
CA SER A 67 11.09 0.83 -17.91
C SER A 67 10.66 0.97 -16.45
N ARG A 68 11.34 1.80 -15.66
CA ARG A 68 11.09 1.98 -14.23
C ARG A 68 11.38 3.39 -13.74
N VAL A 69 10.81 3.74 -12.62
CA VAL A 69 11.16 4.93 -11.84
C VAL A 69 12.44 4.64 -11.05
N LYS A 70 13.37 5.61 -11.02
CA LYS A 70 14.54 5.53 -10.13
C LYS A 70 14.06 5.78 -8.70
N ASP A 71 14.24 4.80 -7.86
CA ASP A 71 14.08 5.00 -6.43
C ASP A 71 15.40 5.55 -5.85
N GLN A 72 15.35 6.76 -5.33
CA GLN A 72 16.51 7.46 -4.77
C GLN A 72 17.02 6.79 -3.49
N TYR A 73 16.24 5.87 -2.93
CA TYR A 73 16.44 5.31 -1.60
C TYR A 73 16.71 3.79 -1.63
N ALA A 74 17.09 3.26 -2.80
CA ALA A 74 17.41 1.83 -2.94
C ALA A 74 18.55 1.36 -2.02
N ASP A 75 19.39 2.28 -1.60
CA ASP A 75 20.58 2.03 -0.75
C ASP A 75 20.33 2.28 0.74
N LEU A 76 19.09 2.52 1.17
CA LEU A 76 18.78 2.69 2.58
C LEU A 76 19.01 1.38 3.36
N ASP A 77 19.67 1.48 4.49
CA ASP A 77 19.84 0.35 5.42
C ASP A 77 18.56 0.16 6.24
N ILE A 78 17.63 -0.59 5.67
CA ILE A 78 16.34 -0.88 6.31
C ILE A 78 16.51 -1.64 7.64
N ASP A 79 17.59 -2.39 7.81
CA ASP A 79 17.81 -3.18 9.03
C ASP A 79 18.19 -2.29 10.22
N ALA A 80 18.63 -1.04 9.96
CA ALA A 80 18.89 -0.03 10.96
C ALA A 80 17.68 0.87 11.28
N MET A 81 16.57 0.73 10.57
CA MET A 81 15.39 1.58 10.72
C MET A 81 14.40 1.04 11.75
N HIS A 82 13.66 1.96 12.37
CA HIS A 82 12.62 1.69 13.35
C HIS A 82 11.29 2.30 12.90
N PHE A 83 10.18 1.84 13.48
CA PHE A 83 8.86 2.40 13.20
C PHE A 83 8.80 3.91 13.45
N SER A 84 9.47 4.40 14.49
CA SER A 84 9.53 5.82 14.85
C SER A 84 10.16 6.72 13.78
N ASP A 85 10.95 6.17 12.88
CA ASP A 85 11.54 6.92 11.75
C ASP A 85 10.48 7.29 10.70
N PHE A 86 9.33 6.63 10.75
CA PHE A 86 8.22 6.80 9.81
C PHE A 86 6.97 7.41 10.45
N GLY A 87 6.91 7.53 11.77
CA GLY A 87 5.82 8.15 12.50
C GLY A 87 5.91 7.89 14.00
N GLU A 88 5.73 8.96 14.80
CA GLU A 88 5.86 8.90 16.26
C GLU A 88 4.86 7.94 16.92
N ASP A 89 3.68 7.74 16.30
CA ASP A 89 2.61 6.90 16.82
C ASP A 89 2.59 5.48 16.24
N LEU A 90 3.58 5.15 15.39
CA LEU A 90 3.64 3.84 14.75
C LEU A 90 4.20 2.78 15.70
N PHE A 91 3.40 1.75 15.96
CA PHE A 91 3.79 0.55 16.70
C PHE A 91 4.47 0.83 18.06
N THR A 92 4.04 1.88 18.75
CA THR A 92 4.62 2.34 20.04
C THR A 92 4.41 1.36 21.19
N GLU A 93 3.31 0.62 21.18
CA GLU A 93 3.04 -0.39 22.21
C GLU A 93 3.80 -1.68 21.93
N THR A 94 4.29 -2.31 22.98
CA THR A 94 5.02 -3.59 22.88
C THR A 94 4.33 -4.65 23.72
N TYR A 95 4.20 -5.85 23.15
CA TYR A 95 3.56 -7.00 23.78
C TYR A 95 4.50 -8.19 23.73
N PRO A 96 4.40 -9.14 24.68
CA PRO A 96 5.08 -10.42 24.59
C PRO A 96 4.57 -11.20 23.36
N VAL A 97 5.48 -11.69 22.55
CA VAL A 97 5.16 -12.51 21.38
C VAL A 97 6.08 -13.72 21.28
N GLU A 98 5.56 -14.79 20.70
CA GLU A 98 6.35 -15.92 20.22
C GLU A 98 6.58 -15.75 18.72
N THR A 99 7.77 -16.12 18.25
CA THR A 99 8.09 -16.03 16.82
C THR A 99 8.64 -17.34 16.29
N GLU A 100 8.21 -17.70 15.09
CA GLU A 100 8.70 -18.85 14.34
C GLU A 100 9.09 -18.39 12.93
N ARG A 101 10.08 -19.05 12.33
CA ARG A 101 10.53 -18.76 10.97
C ARG A 101 10.57 -20.04 10.15
N TYR A 102 10.13 -19.93 8.91
CA TYR A 102 10.28 -20.98 7.92
C TYR A 102 10.49 -20.37 6.54
N VAL A 103 10.88 -21.19 5.58
CA VAL A 103 11.32 -20.73 4.27
C VAL A 103 10.42 -21.34 3.20
N LEU A 104 9.99 -20.49 2.25
CA LEU A 104 9.35 -20.93 1.01
C LEU A 104 10.41 -21.06 -0.10
N CYS A 105 10.24 -22.02 -1.00
CA CYS A 105 11.14 -22.32 -2.11
C CYS A 105 12.62 -22.47 -1.69
N PRO A 106 12.96 -23.32 -0.71
CA PRO A 106 14.31 -23.43 -0.19
C PRO A 106 15.32 -23.84 -1.27
N GLY A 107 16.45 -23.12 -1.33
CA GLY A 107 17.52 -23.35 -2.31
C GLY A 107 17.25 -22.76 -3.69
N GLU A 108 16.12 -22.10 -3.92
CA GLU A 108 15.82 -21.42 -5.19
C GLU A 108 16.21 -19.93 -5.14
N ILE A 109 16.28 -19.30 -6.32
CA ILE A 109 16.53 -17.84 -6.39
C ILE A 109 15.41 -17.01 -5.77
N THR A 110 14.25 -17.61 -5.58
CA THR A 110 13.05 -17.04 -4.96
C THR A 110 12.91 -17.42 -3.49
N GLU A 111 13.90 -18.12 -2.92
CA GLU A 111 13.86 -18.45 -1.49
C GLU A 111 13.53 -17.25 -0.64
N ALA A 112 12.44 -17.32 0.13
CA ALA A 112 11.99 -16.24 0.98
C ALA A 112 11.53 -16.76 2.35
N GLU A 113 11.89 -16.02 3.40
CA GLU A 113 11.55 -16.34 4.77
C GLU A 113 10.18 -15.76 5.13
N VAL A 114 9.33 -16.58 5.71
CA VAL A 114 8.11 -16.15 6.40
C VAL A 114 8.40 -16.07 7.89
N LEU A 115 8.11 -14.92 8.49
CA LEU A 115 8.09 -14.77 9.93
C LEU A 115 6.65 -14.89 10.43
N HIS A 116 6.42 -15.82 11.33
CA HIS A 116 5.19 -15.98 12.07
C HIS A 116 5.35 -15.37 13.47
N ILE A 117 4.46 -14.45 13.83
CA ILE A 117 4.42 -13.75 15.11
C ILE A 117 3.09 -14.10 15.77
N ARG A 118 3.14 -14.61 16.99
CA ARG A 118 1.95 -14.97 17.78
C ARG A 118 1.87 -14.12 19.03
N GLY A 119 0.74 -13.46 19.23
CA GLY A 119 0.38 -12.75 20.46
C GLY A 119 0.07 -13.73 21.60
N ALA A 120 -0.04 -13.19 22.82
CA ALA A 120 -0.29 -13.99 24.00
C ALA A 120 -1.71 -14.61 24.08
N GLU A 121 -2.67 -14.02 23.38
CA GLU A 121 -4.07 -14.45 23.36
C GLU A 121 -4.46 -14.91 21.95
N GLU A 122 -5.43 -15.84 21.85
CA GLU A 122 -6.04 -16.21 20.57
C GLU A 122 -6.76 -15.02 19.93
N GLY A 123 -6.75 -14.94 18.59
CA GLY A 123 -7.38 -13.86 17.87
C GLY A 123 -7.30 -14.04 16.35
N PRO A 124 -7.60 -12.97 15.58
CA PRO A 124 -7.52 -13.03 14.14
C PRO A 124 -6.11 -13.35 13.64
N VAL A 125 -6.04 -13.93 12.45
CA VAL A 125 -4.78 -14.21 11.74
C VAL A 125 -4.69 -13.30 10.54
N ILE A 126 -3.60 -12.56 10.40
CA ILE A 126 -3.32 -11.69 9.25
C ILE A 126 -2.09 -12.22 8.52
N TYR A 127 -2.16 -12.27 7.21
CA TYR A 127 -1.03 -12.65 6.37
C TYR A 127 -0.60 -11.46 5.50
N ILE A 128 0.67 -11.06 5.58
CA ILE A 128 1.23 -9.93 4.84
C ILE A 128 2.22 -10.46 3.82
N VAL A 129 1.96 -10.15 2.55
CA VAL A 129 2.87 -10.35 1.44
C VAL A 129 3.35 -8.99 0.97
N ALA A 130 4.64 -8.74 1.02
CA ALA A 130 5.23 -7.47 0.62
C ALA A 130 6.37 -7.68 -0.37
N GLY A 131 6.44 -6.83 -1.40
CA GLY A 131 7.50 -6.92 -2.39
C GLY A 131 7.36 -8.10 -3.35
N VAL A 132 6.15 -8.36 -3.83
CA VAL A 132 5.87 -9.25 -4.97
C VAL A 132 6.56 -8.72 -6.23
N HIS A 133 6.66 -7.40 -6.36
CA HIS A 133 7.55 -6.72 -7.29
C HIS A 133 8.78 -6.18 -6.52
N GLY A 134 9.97 -6.55 -6.96
CA GLY A 134 11.18 -6.24 -6.20
C GLY A 134 11.64 -4.78 -6.30
N ASP A 135 11.16 -4.05 -7.30
CA ASP A 135 11.40 -2.61 -7.49
C ASP A 135 10.41 -1.72 -6.73
N GLU A 136 9.47 -2.28 -6.00
CA GLU A 136 8.52 -1.56 -5.14
C GLU A 136 9.06 -1.50 -3.70
N ILE A 137 10.07 -0.65 -3.53
CA ILE A 137 10.97 -0.67 -2.36
C ILE A 137 10.23 -0.33 -1.06
N ALA A 138 9.37 0.70 -1.05
CA ALA A 138 8.65 1.06 0.16
C ALA A 138 7.70 -0.05 0.65
N ALA A 139 7.16 -0.84 -0.28
CA ALA A 139 6.28 -1.97 0.07
C ALA A 139 7.00 -3.03 0.90
N TRP A 140 8.17 -3.50 0.43
CA TRP A 140 8.89 -4.51 1.20
C TRP A 140 9.71 -3.92 2.35
N TYR A 141 10.01 -2.60 2.37
CA TYR A 141 10.52 -1.91 3.55
C TYR A 141 9.49 -1.92 4.69
N ALA A 142 8.25 -1.51 4.39
CA ALA A 142 7.17 -1.61 5.35
C ALA A 142 6.98 -3.06 5.85
N GLY A 143 6.97 -4.03 4.94
CA GLY A 143 6.90 -5.45 5.28
C GLY A 143 8.05 -5.90 6.20
N ARG A 144 9.29 -5.47 5.96
CA ARG A 144 10.44 -5.80 6.83
C ARG A 144 10.30 -5.18 8.22
N LEU A 145 9.85 -3.93 8.30
CA LEU A 145 9.57 -3.29 9.60
C LEU A 145 8.47 -4.03 10.36
N LEU A 146 7.39 -4.45 9.67
CA LEU A 146 6.30 -5.21 10.26
C LEU A 146 6.74 -6.55 10.87
N ARG A 147 7.89 -7.09 10.48
CA ARG A 147 8.50 -8.25 11.15
C ARG A 147 8.95 -7.96 12.59
N GLY A 148 9.08 -6.70 12.96
CA GLY A 148 9.31 -6.24 14.33
C GLY A 148 8.04 -5.92 15.11
N ALA A 149 6.86 -6.09 14.52
CA ALA A 149 5.60 -5.82 15.19
C ALA A 149 5.36 -6.80 16.35
N THR A 150 4.67 -6.30 17.37
CA THR A 150 4.22 -7.13 18.50
C THR A 150 2.71 -7.07 18.60
N LEU A 151 2.10 -8.15 19.05
CA LEU A 151 0.66 -8.35 19.12
C LEU A 151 0.20 -8.67 20.53
N LYS A 152 -0.90 -8.06 20.94
CA LYS A 152 -1.62 -8.43 22.16
C LYS A 152 -2.29 -9.80 22.00
N LYS A 153 -2.96 -10.00 20.86
CA LYS A 153 -3.64 -11.25 20.50
C LYS A 153 -3.56 -11.53 18.99
N GLY A 154 -3.86 -12.77 18.61
CA GLY A 154 -3.88 -13.20 17.22
C GLY A 154 -2.50 -13.51 16.67
N GLU A 155 -2.44 -13.64 15.36
CA GLU A 155 -1.22 -14.06 14.67
C GLU A 155 -0.95 -13.18 13.43
N LEU A 156 0.31 -12.94 13.16
CA LEU A 156 0.77 -12.21 11.99
C LEU A 156 1.81 -13.06 11.25
N TYR A 157 1.58 -13.32 9.97
CA TYR A 157 2.52 -13.93 9.05
C TYR A 157 3.06 -12.87 8.10
N VAL A 158 4.37 -12.74 7.98
CA VAL A 158 5.00 -11.70 7.15
C VAL A 158 6.06 -12.30 6.25
N ILE A 159 5.90 -12.12 4.95
CA ILE A 159 6.90 -12.39 3.93
C ILE A 159 7.32 -11.07 3.28
N ALA A 160 8.61 -10.69 3.42
CA ALA A 160 9.14 -9.42 2.90
C ALA A 160 10.67 -9.47 2.71
N PRO A 161 11.18 -9.33 1.49
CA PRO A 161 10.42 -9.31 0.24
C PRO A 161 9.98 -10.72 -0.19
N ALA A 162 8.79 -10.82 -0.84
CA ALA A 162 8.32 -12.08 -1.43
C ALA A 162 9.11 -12.46 -2.69
N ASN A 163 9.49 -11.48 -3.49
CA ASN A 163 10.36 -11.63 -4.65
C ASN A 163 11.78 -11.23 -4.28
N THR A 164 12.50 -12.11 -3.62
CA THR A 164 13.87 -11.85 -3.14
C THR A 164 14.85 -11.56 -4.28
N ASN A 165 14.75 -12.27 -5.41
CA ASN A 165 15.60 -12.00 -6.57
C ASN A 165 15.30 -10.66 -7.22
N GLY A 166 14.02 -10.31 -7.34
CA GLY A 166 13.59 -9.00 -7.83
C GLY A 166 14.07 -7.86 -6.92
N ALA A 167 13.91 -7.99 -5.61
CA ALA A 167 14.36 -7.00 -4.64
C ALA A 167 15.88 -6.80 -4.69
N LYS A 168 16.66 -7.88 -4.74
CA LYS A 168 18.12 -7.83 -4.87
C LYS A 168 18.58 -7.08 -6.11
N ASN A 169 17.86 -7.20 -7.22
CA ASN A 169 18.21 -6.61 -8.51
C ASN A 169 17.42 -5.34 -8.83
N VAL A 170 16.59 -4.86 -7.90
CA VAL A 170 15.69 -3.70 -8.05
C VAL A 170 14.91 -3.81 -9.37
N THR A 171 14.20 -4.92 -9.54
CA THR A 171 13.39 -5.19 -10.73
C THR A 171 12.01 -5.73 -10.35
N ARG A 172 11.00 -5.38 -11.14
CA ARG A 172 9.63 -5.89 -10.98
C ARG A 172 9.59 -7.42 -11.03
N TYR A 173 10.36 -8.00 -11.92
CA TYR A 173 10.26 -9.41 -12.27
C TYR A 173 11.11 -10.32 -11.37
N VAL A 174 10.69 -11.58 -11.26
CA VAL A 174 11.50 -12.63 -10.61
C VAL A 174 12.74 -12.90 -11.45
N LYS A 175 12.55 -13.21 -12.73
CA LYS A 175 13.59 -13.51 -13.72
C LYS A 175 12.97 -13.45 -15.12
N ASP A 176 13.70 -13.00 -16.12
CA ASP A 176 13.31 -13.09 -17.54
C ASP A 176 11.86 -12.63 -17.82
N ARG A 177 11.42 -11.52 -17.19
CA ARG A 177 10.06 -10.95 -17.28
C ARG A 177 8.97 -11.84 -16.67
N GLN A 178 9.31 -12.78 -15.79
CA GLN A 178 8.34 -13.55 -15.02
C GLN A 178 7.74 -12.66 -13.93
N ASP A 179 6.48 -12.27 -14.08
CA ASP A 179 5.75 -11.43 -13.14
C ASP A 179 5.08 -12.30 -12.07
N LEU A 180 5.58 -12.23 -10.83
CA LEU A 180 5.04 -13.01 -9.72
C LEU A 180 3.56 -12.69 -9.48
N ASN A 181 3.15 -11.40 -9.61
CA ASN A 181 1.76 -10.97 -9.44
C ASN A 181 0.87 -11.20 -10.68
N ARG A 182 1.28 -12.09 -11.57
CA ARG A 182 0.50 -12.65 -12.69
C ARG A 182 0.57 -14.18 -12.72
N SER A 183 1.24 -14.75 -11.72
CA SER A 183 1.54 -16.19 -11.69
C SER A 183 0.70 -16.98 -10.69
N PHE A 184 -0.15 -16.34 -9.86
CA PHE A 184 -1.02 -17.05 -8.91
C PHE A 184 -2.18 -17.78 -9.61
N PRO A 185 -2.59 -18.99 -9.11
CA PRO A 185 -2.10 -19.70 -7.92
C PRO A 185 -0.75 -20.41 -8.09
N GLY A 186 -0.17 -20.38 -9.27
CA GLY A 186 1.11 -20.97 -9.58
C GLY A 186 1.09 -22.48 -9.81
N SER A 187 2.30 -23.06 -9.87
CA SER A 187 2.51 -24.50 -10.06
C SER A 187 3.85 -24.91 -9.47
N GLU A 188 3.88 -26.06 -8.78
CA GLU A 188 5.13 -26.64 -8.23
C GLU A 188 6.16 -26.99 -9.32
N THR A 189 5.71 -27.27 -10.54
CA THR A 189 6.55 -27.65 -11.68
C THR A 189 6.72 -26.53 -12.71
N GLY A 190 6.23 -25.33 -12.40
CA GLY A 190 6.30 -24.15 -13.25
C GLY A 190 7.67 -23.46 -13.28
N ASN A 191 7.70 -22.27 -13.87
CA ASN A 191 8.88 -21.41 -13.79
C ASN A 191 9.09 -20.87 -12.37
N GLU A 192 10.14 -20.08 -12.13
CA GLU A 192 10.50 -19.58 -10.80
C GLU A 192 9.39 -18.76 -10.17
N ALA A 193 8.71 -17.90 -10.95
CA ALA A 193 7.57 -17.11 -10.45
C ALA A 193 6.35 -17.99 -10.14
N GLU A 194 6.03 -18.96 -10.98
CA GLU A 194 4.93 -19.89 -10.75
C GLU A 194 5.15 -20.79 -9.53
N ARG A 195 6.39 -21.23 -9.29
CA ARG A 195 6.71 -22.02 -8.08
C ARG A 195 6.58 -21.19 -6.81
N MET A 196 7.09 -19.95 -6.83
CA MET A 196 6.95 -19.05 -5.68
C MET A 196 5.49 -18.64 -5.44
N ALA A 197 4.73 -18.34 -6.49
CA ALA A 197 3.30 -18.06 -6.39
C ALA A 197 2.55 -19.25 -5.77
N ASN A 198 2.87 -20.48 -6.19
CA ASN A 198 2.28 -21.70 -5.64
C ASN A 198 2.66 -21.87 -4.16
N ALA A 199 3.92 -21.65 -3.79
CA ALA A 199 4.36 -21.78 -2.40
C ALA A 199 3.64 -20.79 -1.49
N ILE A 200 3.51 -19.51 -1.89
CA ILE A 200 2.75 -18.50 -1.15
C ILE A 200 1.26 -18.88 -1.06
N PHE A 201 0.65 -19.28 -2.19
CA PHE A 201 -0.76 -19.63 -2.24
C PHE A 201 -1.10 -20.82 -1.31
N ARG A 202 -0.28 -21.89 -1.34
CA ARG A 202 -0.43 -23.05 -0.47
C ARG A 202 -0.20 -22.72 0.99
N ASP A 203 0.71 -21.79 1.28
CA ASP A 203 0.93 -21.36 2.65
C ASP A 203 -0.26 -20.57 3.19
N ILE A 204 -0.84 -19.66 2.40
CA ILE A 204 -2.08 -18.94 2.75
C ILE A 204 -3.25 -19.92 2.93
N GLU A 205 -3.38 -20.91 2.03
CA GLU A 205 -4.41 -21.96 2.14
C GLU A 205 -4.28 -22.78 3.44
N ARG A 206 -3.03 -23.09 3.86
CA ARG A 206 -2.72 -23.78 5.13
C ARG A 206 -3.03 -22.91 6.34
N VAL A 207 -2.62 -21.65 6.32
CA VAL A 207 -2.76 -20.70 7.44
C VAL A 207 -4.21 -20.26 7.63
N LYS A 208 -4.98 -20.10 6.55
CA LYS A 208 -6.37 -19.63 6.51
C LYS A 208 -6.56 -18.32 7.26
N PRO A 209 -5.84 -17.26 6.89
CA PRO A 209 -5.95 -15.97 7.57
C PRO A 209 -7.36 -15.37 7.42
N TYR A 210 -7.72 -14.51 8.37
CA TYR A 210 -8.90 -13.64 8.27
C TYR A 210 -8.77 -12.64 7.12
N LEU A 211 -7.54 -12.15 6.86
CA LEU A 211 -7.24 -11.17 5.83
C LEU A 211 -5.81 -11.37 5.30
N VAL A 212 -5.64 -11.17 3.99
CA VAL A 212 -4.32 -11.03 3.35
C VAL A 212 -4.08 -9.58 2.97
N PHE A 213 -2.93 -9.03 3.37
CA PHE A 213 -2.39 -7.81 2.80
C PHE A 213 -1.39 -8.13 1.70
N ASP A 214 -1.49 -7.41 0.59
CA ASP A 214 -0.56 -7.43 -0.54
C ASP A 214 -0.03 -6.01 -0.71
N LEU A 215 1.21 -5.76 -0.24
CA LEU A 215 1.80 -4.42 -0.21
C LEU A 215 2.56 -4.13 -1.50
N HIS A 216 2.16 -3.03 -2.17
CA HIS A 216 2.62 -2.62 -3.49
C HIS A 216 2.89 -1.13 -3.60
N GLU A 217 3.44 -0.73 -4.74
CA GLU A 217 3.61 0.66 -5.13
C GLU A 217 3.23 0.89 -6.60
N ALA A 218 2.46 1.92 -6.86
CA ALA A 218 2.08 2.34 -8.20
C ALA A 218 3.01 3.43 -8.76
N ILE A 219 3.36 3.33 -10.04
CA ILE A 219 4.21 4.32 -10.73
C ILE A 219 3.45 5.53 -11.25
N VAL A 220 2.12 5.47 -11.27
CA VAL A 220 1.27 6.54 -11.79
C VAL A 220 0.26 6.96 -10.75
N TYR A 221 0.13 8.27 -10.54
CA TYR A 221 -0.88 8.83 -9.65
C TYR A 221 -2.28 8.69 -10.26
N THR A 222 -3.27 8.32 -9.46
CA THR A 222 -4.62 8.13 -9.97
C THR A 222 -5.31 9.42 -10.35
N SER A 223 -5.81 9.45 -11.58
CA SER A 223 -6.87 10.37 -11.98
C SER A 223 -7.95 9.66 -12.82
N GLY A 224 -7.97 8.33 -12.84
CA GLY A 224 -8.90 7.55 -13.64
C GLY A 224 -8.70 6.04 -13.51
N ARG A 225 -9.51 5.25 -14.25
CA ARG A 225 -9.59 3.80 -14.13
C ARG A 225 -8.28 3.03 -14.36
N ASP A 226 -7.34 3.63 -15.08
CA ASP A 226 -6.13 2.94 -15.53
C ASP A 226 -4.89 3.29 -14.68
N PHE A 227 -5.07 4.03 -13.60
CA PHE A 227 -3.97 4.51 -12.77
C PHE A 227 -4.22 4.17 -11.31
N LEU A 228 -3.26 3.55 -10.65
CA LEU A 228 -3.45 3.04 -9.30
C LEU A 228 -3.06 4.03 -8.21
N GLY A 229 -2.08 4.90 -8.35
CA GLY A 229 -1.70 5.89 -7.34
C GLY A 229 -1.80 5.39 -5.91
N SER A 230 -2.29 6.21 -4.99
CA SER A 230 -2.63 5.78 -3.63
C SER A 230 -4.00 5.10 -3.64
N SER A 231 -4.03 3.79 -3.54
CA SER A 231 -5.28 3.02 -3.63
C SER A 231 -5.32 1.76 -2.78
N LEU A 232 -6.55 1.36 -2.45
CA LEU A 232 -6.87 0.08 -1.83
C LEU A 232 -7.63 -0.77 -2.84
N ILE A 233 -7.07 -1.90 -3.24
CA ILE A 233 -7.66 -2.80 -4.23
C ILE A 233 -8.19 -4.03 -3.52
N PHE A 234 -9.42 -4.44 -3.86
CA PHE A 234 -10.01 -5.67 -3.36
C PHE A 234 -10.72 -6.42 -4.48
N THR A 235 -10.92 -7.72 -4.31
CA THR A 235 -11.74 -8.55 -5.19
C THR A 235 -13.03 -8.95 -4.49
N GLU A 236 -12.93 -9.61 -3.35
CA GLU A 236 -14.04 -9.92 -2.46
C GLU A 236 -13.62 -9.62 -1.01
N LEU A 237 -14.51 -9.04 -0.23
CA LEU A 237 -14.21 -8.62 1.15
C LEU A 237 -14.81 -9.55 2.20
N GLY A 238 -15.86 -10.29 1.87
CA GLY A 238 -16.54 -11.15 2.82
C GLY A 238 -16.84 -10.43 4.15
N ASP A 239 -16.43 -11.04 5.24
CA ASP A 239 -16.61 -10.51 6.61
C ASP A 239 -15.70 -9.30 6.92
N ALA A 240 -14.70 -9.01 6.08
CA ALA A 240 -13.83 -7.85 6.24
C ALA A 240 -14.40 -6.55 5.66
N LYS A 241 -15.63 -6.57 5.12
CA LYS A 241 -16.22 -5.45 4.41
C LYS A 241 -16.36 -4.18 5.25
N ASP A 242 -16.88 -4.28 6.46
CA ASP A 242 -17.09 -3.11 7.31
C ASP A 242 -15.75 -2.50 7.73
N MET A 243 -14.79 -3.33 8.10
CA MET A 243 -13.43 -2.92 8.40
C MET A 243 -12.76 -2.21 7.21
N PHE A 244 -12.95 -2.73 5.98
CA PHE A 244 -12.39 -2.12 4.78
C PHE A 244 -12.97 -0.72 4.52
N PHE A 245 -14.27 -0.54 4.66
CA PHE A 245 -14.88 0.78 4.46
C PHE A 245 -14.51 1.77 5.55
N ASP A 246 -14.40 1.34 6.81
CA ASP A 246 -13.90 2.19 7.90
C ASP A 246 -12.46 2.63 7.61
N LEU A 247 -11.59 1.72 7.18
CA LEU A 247 -10.23 2.03 6.74
C LEU A 247 -10.22 3.05 5.59
N LEU A 248 -11.01 2.83 4.54
CA LEU A 248 -11.08 3.71 3.39
C LEU A 248 -11.53 5.12 3.80
N PHE A 249 -12.57 5.23 4.62
CA PHE A 249 -13.05 6.53 5.11
C PHE A 249 -12.02 7.22 5.99
N ALA A 250 -11.31 6.49 6.86
CA ALA A 250 -10.24 7.08 7.68
C ALA A 250 -9.11 7.70 6.83
N THR A 251 -8.81 7.13 5.65
CA THR A 251 -7.86 7.75 4.72
C THR A 251 -8.44 8.99 4.03
N GLN A 252 -9.75 9.02 3.75
CA GLN A 252 -10.41 10.12 3.05
C GLN A 252 -10.70 11.32 3.97
N ASP A 253 -10.94 11.07 5.24
CA ASP A 253 -11.20 12.11 6.25
C ASP A 253 -9.90 12.72 6.81
N GLY A 254 -8.74 12.26 6.36
CA GLY A 254 -7.42 12.74 6.80
C GLY A 254 -7.04 12.31 8.22
N GLU A 255 -7.72 11.31 8.78
CA GLU A 255 -7.36 10.69 10.06
C GLU A 255 -6.20 9.72 9.91
N LEU A 256 -6.01 9.19 8.72
CA LEU A 256 -5.03 8.16 8.37
C LEU A 256 -4.36 8.51 7.04
N CYS A 257 -3.05 8.36 6.97
CA CYS A 257 -2.22 8.65 5.80
C CYS A 257 -2.18 10.14 5.40
N ALA A 258 -1.14 10.52 4.69
CA ALA A 258 -0.97 11.88 4.21
C ALA A 258 -1.76 12.18 2.93
N ASN A 259 -2.40 11.18 2.33
CA ASN A 259 -3.22 11.28 1.12
C ASN A 259 -4.54 10.56 1.27
N GLU A 260 -5.51 11.02 0.50
CA GLU A 260 -6.72 10.25 0.25
C GLU A 260 -6.39 8.99 -0.57
N TYR A 261 -6.93 7.87 -0.14
CA TYR A 261 -6.90 6.63 -0.91
C TYR A 261 -8.21 6.45 -1.66
N VAL A 262 -8.11 5.90 -2.85
CA VAL A 262 -9.27 5.50 -3.65
C VAL A 262 -9.38 3.97 -3.66
N SER A 263 -10.59 3.47 -3.87
CA SER A 263 -10.82 2.03 -3.90
C SER A 263 -11.03 1.53 -5.32
N TYR A 264 -10.40 0.41 -5.64
CA TYR A 264 -10.58 -0.31 -6.90
C TYR A 264 -10.88 -1.79 -6.67
N GLY A 265 -11.37 -2.44 -7.69
CA GLY A 265 -11.57 -3.87 -7.74
C GLY A 265 -12.28 -4.29 -9.03
N PRO A 266 -12.22 -5.56 -9.38
CA PRO A 266 -11.35 -6.59 -8.80
C PRO A 266 -9.89 -6.41 -9.17
N GLY A 267 -8.98 -7.02 -8.40
CA GLY A 267 -7.58 -7.16 -8.77
C GLY A 267 -7.40 -7.92 -10.10
N PRO A 268 -6.29 -7.74 -10.82
CA PRO A 268 -6.07 -8.41 -12.09
C PRO A 268 -5.97 -9.93 -11.92
N GLN A 269 -6.40 -10.68 -12.93
CA GLN A 269 -6.28 -12.14 -12.93
C GLN A 269 -4.81 -12.57 -12.75
N GLY A 270 -4.59 -13.59 -11.95
CA GLY A 270 -3.26 -14.08 -11.61
C GLY A 270 -2.52 -13.24 -10.57
N SER A 271 -3.14 -12.18 -10.04
CA SER A 271 -2.62 -11.50 -8.85
C SER A 271 -2.99 -12.27 -7.58
N ILE A 272 -2.21 -12.04 -6.51
CA ILE A 272 -2.48 -12.62 -5.21
C ILE A 272 -3.87 -12.21 -4.71
N ASN A 273 -4.22 -10.93 -4.81
CA ASN A 273 -5.52 -10.39 -4.41
C ASN A 273 -6.68 -11.11 -5.10
N ASN A 274 -6.65 -11.19 -6.45
CA ASN A 274 -7.72 -11.82 -7.22
C ASN A 274 -7.83 -13.31 -6.90
N THR A 275 -6.69 -14.02 -6.89
CA THR A 275 -6.67 -15.48 -6.79
C THR A 275 -7.03 -15.96 -5.38
N VAL A 276 -6.47 -15.34 -4.34
CA VAL A 276 -6.76 -15.69 -2.93
C VAL A 276 -8.24 -15.47 -2.63
N SER A 277 -8.80 -14.34 -3.06
CA SER A 277 -10.22 -14.06 -2.82
C SER A 277 -11.14 -15.03 -3.57
N ASN A 278 -10.87 -15.30 -4.85
CA ASN A 278 -11.77 -16.13 -5.66
C ASN A 278 -11.63 -17.62 -5.38
N GLU A 279 -10.42 -18.12 -5.12
CA GLU A 279 -10.19 -19.56 -4.99
C GLU A 279 -10.26 -20.06 -3.54
N LEU A 280 -9.84 -19.22 -2.58
CA LEU A 280 -9.86 -19.58 -1.16
C LEU A 280 -10.99 -18.93 -0.37
N GLY A 281 -11.68 -17.92 -0.95
CA GLY A 281 -12.72 -17.17 -0.25
C GLY A 281 -12.15 -16.31 0.90
N ILE A 282 -10.85 -16.02 0.88
CA ILE A 282 -10.18 -15.22 1.91
C ILE A 282 -10.10 -13.77 1.43
N PRO A 283 -10.60 -12.79 2.21
CA PRO A 283 -10.44 -11.38 1.88
C PRO A 283 -8.98 -11.00 1.65
N ALA A 284 -8.71 -10.24 0.58
CA ALA A 284 -7.37 -9.71 0.31
C ALA A 284 -7.45 -8.23 -0.07
N ILE A 285 -6.57 -7.42 0.52
CA ILE A 285 -6.45 -5.99 0.26
C ILE A 285 -5.05 -5.73 -0.29
N THR A 286 -4.96 -5.23 -1.53
CA THR A 286 -3.72 -4.68 -2.06
C THR A 286 -3.66 -3.21 -1.69
N VAL A 287 -2.56 -2.80 -1.08
CA VAL A 287 -2.25 -1.41 -0.75
C VAL A 287 -1.25 -0.90 -1.77
N GLU A 288 -1.65 0.09 -2.55
CA GLU A 288 -0.79 0.76 -3.51
C GLU A 288 -0.38 2.14 -2.97
N THR A 289 0.90 2.43 -2.89
CA THR A 289 1.40 3.78 -2.61
C THR A 289 2.03 4.38 -3.86
N PHE A 290 1.88 5.69 -4.07
CA PHE A 290 2.41 6.32 -5.27
C PHE A 290 3.93 6.54 -5.18
N ARG A 291 4.70 5.94 -6.08
CA ARG A 291 6.18 5.97 -6.11
C ARG A 291 6.80 7.36 -6.31
N GLY A 292 6.02 8.34 -6.74
CA GLY A 292 6.47 9.72 -6.85
C GLY A 292 6.58 10.45 -5.52
N PHE A 293 6.02 9.91 -4.43
CA PHE A 293 6.19 10.50 -3.10
C PHE A 293 7.51 10.06 -2.45
N GLU A 294 7.97 10.85 -1.48
CA GLU A 294 9.13 10.52 -0.64
C GLU A 294 8.96 9.12 -0.01
N ILE A 295 10.03 8.34 0.04
CA ILE A 295 9.97 6.96 0.54
C ILE A 295 9.47 6.88 1.98
N GLY A 296 9.90 7.81 2.84
CA GLY A 296 9.44 7.86 4.23
C GLY A 296 7.93 7.95 4.33
N ARG A 297 7.29 8.76 3.47
CA ARG A 297 5.84 8.88 3.38
C ARG A 297 5.20 7.57 2.90
N ARG A 298 5.74 6.95 1.86
CA ARG A 298 5.19 5.70 1.30
C ARG A 298 5.24 4.55 2.30
N VAL A 299 6.36 4.40 3.00
CA VAL A 299 6.52 3.42 4.08
C VAL A 299 5.56 3.73 5.23
N SER A 300 5.49 5.00 5.65
CA SER A 300 4.58 5.45 6.72
C SER A 300 3.12 5.13 6.39
N ASP A 301 2.65 5.45 5.19
CA ASP A 301 1.26 5.20 4.77
C ASP A 301 0.92 3.69 4.85
N GLN A 302 1.81 2.82 4.37
CA GLN A 302 1.59 1.37 4.44
C GLN A 302 1.57 0.86 5.89
N LEU A 303 2.47 1.35 6.74
CA LEU A 303 2.51 1.00 8.16
C LEU A 303 1.25 1.47 8.90
N GLN A 304 0.77 2.69 8.61
CA GLN A 304 -0.45 3.24 9.20
C GLN A 304 -1.68 2.40 8.83
N ILE A 305 -1.80 2.01 7.55
CA ILE A 305 -2.91 1.17 7.05
C ILE A 305 -2.91 -0.18 7.76
N VAL A 306 -1.77 -0.85 7.85
CA VAL A 306 -1.68 -2.14 8.55
C VAL A 306 -1.98 -1.97 10.04
N GLN A 307 -1.37 -0.96 10.70
CA GLN A 307 -1.62 -0.68 12.11
C GLN A 307 -3.10 -0.40 12.40
N TYR A 308 -3.79 0.36 11.52
CA TYR A 308 -5.21 0.64 11.65
C TYR A 308 -6.03 -0.65 11.70
N VAL A 309 -5.77 -1.58 10.78
CA VAL A 309 -6.48 -2.85 10.73
C VAL A 309 -6.16 -3.72 11.95
N LEU A 310 -4.91 -3.79 12.39
CA LEU A 310 -4.55 -4.52 13.60
C LEU A 310 -5.26 -3.95 14.85
N ARG A 311 -5.41 -2.62 14.95
CA ARG A 311 -6.17 -1.96 16.03
C ARG A 311 -7.67 -2.18 15.90
N TYR A 312 -8.24 -2.11 14.69
CA TYR A 312 -9.65 -2.42 14.44
C TYR A 312 -10.03 -3.81 14.93
N LEU A 313 -9.14 -4.78 14.72
CA LEU A 313 -9.30 -6.18 15.14
C LEU A 313 -8.89 -6.43 16.61
N ASP A 314 -8.55 -5.38 17.36
CA ASP A 314 -8.07 -5.45 18.74
C ASP A 314 -6.82 -6.36 18.89
N MET A 315 -6.02 -6.46 17.84
CA MET A 315 -4.74 -7.21 17.87
C MET A 315 -3.61 -6.40 18.52
N ARG A 316 -3.82 -5.08 18.64
CA ARG A 316 -2.88 -4.12 19.26
C ARG A 316 -3.64 -3.13 20.13
#